data_810c35d2d24084f545f871130798ccba
#
_entry.id   810c35d2d24084f545f871130798ccba
#
_cell.length_a   1.000
_cell.length_b   1.000
_cell.length_c   1.000
_cell.angle_alpha   90.00
_cell.angle_beta   90.00
_cell.angle_gamma   90.00
#
_symmetry.space_group_name_H-M   'P 1'
#
loop_
_entity.id
_entity.type
_entity.pdbx_description
1 polymer ?
#
loop_
_entity_poly.entity_id
_entity_poly.type
_entity_poly.pdbx_seq_one_letter_code
_entity_poly.pdbx_strand_id
1 'polypeptide(L)'
;MGKPLLNGINNPIPEEEYIPSSKRYFPLDRDPSEYKYVGKNCTRKDAREIVTGAAVYTDDYKMNGMIYGAVKKSPHPNAIIKSFNLEKAKALQGVRAVLTYEDLNALNMNPLMGWPPHKPLLDKHVRYVGDAVALVAADTLEICNEAIELIEVEYEVLPAVYDAYSSLKDGAPQLYEQFDHNICPGGLELMQLDGKFWHLVRGDVDKSFAEKCAY
;
A
#
# COMPACT_ATOMS: atom_id res chain seq x y z
N MET A 1 3.51 22.06 30.72
CA MET A 1 3.68 21.57 29.33
C MET A 1 5.13 21.18 29.13
N GLY A 2 5.40 19.90 28.88
CA GLY A 2 6.76 19.42 28.67
C GLY A 2 7.34 19.97 27.37
N LYS A 3 8.62 20.31 27.39
CA LYS A 3 9.37 20.75 26.21
C LYS A 3 9.47 19.60 25.21
N PRO A 4 9.34 19.84 23.89
CA PRO A 4 9.50 18.79 22.89
C PRO A 4 10.94 18.27 22.86
N LEU A 5 11.06 16.96 22.71
CA LEU A 5 12.36 16.29 22.53
C LEU A 5 12.68 16.22 21.04
N LEU A 6 13.90 16.53 20.65
CA LEU A 6 14.43 16.32 19.30
C LEU A 6 15.34 15.08 19.31
N ASN A 7 15.23 14.25 18.28
CA ASN A 7 16.19 13.21 17.93
C ASN A 7 16.31 12.01 18.87
N GLY A 8 15.25 11.59 19.55
CA GLY A 8 15.35 10.41 20.42
C GLY A 8 16.41 10.51 21.54
N ILE A 9 17.02 11.69 21.69
CA ILE A 9 17.91 12.01 22.78
C ILE A 9 17.07 12.74 23.81
N ASN A 10 17.12 12.30 25.08
CA ASN A 10 16.40 12.90 26.20
C ASN A 10 16.95 14.30 26.59
N ASN A 11 17.40 15.08 25.62
CA ASN A 11 17.83 16.43 25.84
C ASN A 11 16.71 17.39 25.47
N PRO A 12 16.14 18.13 26.41
CA PRO A 12 15.18 19.18 26.10
C PRO A 12 15.84 20.25 25.21
N ILE A 13 15.11 20.73 24.24
CA ILE A 13 15.55 21.92 23.47
C ILE A 13 15.71 23.06 24.47
N PRO A 14 16.85 23.79 24.46
CA PRO A 14 17.02 25.00 25.26
C PRO A 14 15.84 25.96 25.07
N GLU A 15 15.48 26.67 26.11
CA GLU A 15 14.32 27.59 26.05
C GLU A 15 14.46 28.64 24.94
N GLU A 16 15.70 29.06 24.72
CA GLU A 16 16.08 30.03 23.69
C GLU A 16 15.86 29.55 22.26
N GLU A 17 15.88 28.20 22.06
CA GLU A 17 15.64 27.55 20.76
C GLU A 17 14.20 27.05 20.60
N TYR A 18 13.36 27.19 21.64
CA TYR A 18 11.97 26.75 21.56
C TYR A 18 11.14 27.70 20.70
N ILE A 19 10.88 27.32 19.47
CA ILE A 19 9.95 28.01 18.57
C ILE A 19 8.56 27.37 18.73
N PRO A 20 7.52 28.07 19.17
CA PRO A 20 6.16 27.56 19.25
C PRO A 20 5.69 26.97 17.92
N SER A 21 4.86 25.93 17.96
CA SER A 21 4.38 25.24 16.75
C SER A 21 3.69 26.18 15.74
N SER A 22 3.01 27.21 16.24
CA SER A 22 2.42 28.27 15.41
C SER A 22 3.44 29.12 14.65
N LYS A 23 4.70 29.15 15.09
CA LYS A 23 5.80 29.90 14.44
C LYS A 23 6.77 29.00 13.69
N ARG A 24 6.66 27.65 13.84
CA ARG A 24 7.63 26.71 13.25
C ARG A 24 7.43 26.44 11.77
N TYR A 25 6.19 26.55 11.30
CA TYR A 25 5.87 26.05 9.96
C TYR A 25 6.23 27.01 8.84
N PHE A 26 6.31 28.30 9.12
CA PHE A 26 6.80 29.26 8.16
C PHE A 26 7.44 30.42 8.91
N PRO A 27 8.78 30.47 9.05
CA PRO A 27 9.47 31.68 9.42
C PRO A 27 9.44 32.62 8.22
N LEU A 28 8.24 33.02 7.82
CA LEU A 28 8.12 34.08 6.85
C LEU A 28 7.92 35.35 7.69
N ASP A 29 9.01 36.05 7.94
CA ASP A 29 9.01 37.41 8.49
C ASP A 29 8.31 38.40 7.55
N ARG A 30 7.42 37.89 6.71
CA ARG A 30 6.65 38.66 5.73
C ARG A 30 5.20 38.75 6.16
N ASP A 31 4.64 39.94 5.99
CA ASP A 31 3.22 40.15 6.15
C ASP A 31 2.45 39.22 5.18
N PRO A 32 1.43 38.45 5.64
CA PRO A 32 0.62 37.65 4.75
C PRO A 32 0.02 38.37 3.55
N SER A 33 -0.17 39.70 3.65
CA SER A 33 -0.62 40.55 2.55
C SER A 33 0.37 40.61 1.39
N GLU A 34 1.65 40.39 1.66
CA GLU A 34 2.74 40.43 0.66
C GLU A 34 2.83 39.15 -0.16
N TYR A 35 2.14 38.08 0.26
CA TYR A 35 2.17 36.82 -0.49
C TYR A 35 1.47 36.95 -1.83
N LYS A 36 2.20 36.58 -2.88
CA LYS A 36 1.69 36.64 -4.24
C LYS A 36 0.66 35.55 -4.52
N TYR A 37 0.84 34.38 -3.94
CA TYR A 37 0.04 33.18 -4.23
C TYR A 37 -0.57 32.54 -2.99
N VAL A 38 0.17 32.47 -1.87
CA VAL A 38 -0.29 31.85 -0.64
C VAL A 38 -1.48 32.61 -0.06
N GLY A 39 -2.56 31.91 0.26
CA GLY A 39 -3.79 32.51 0.79
C GLY A 39 -4.64 33.26 -0.22
N LYS A 40 -4.31 33.19 -1.52
CA LYS A 40 -5.09 33.82 -2.60
C LYS A 40 -5.65 32.76 -3.56
N ASN A 41 -6.81 33.04 -4.12
CA ASN A 41 -7.42 32.20 -5.15
C ASN A 41 -6.59 32.27 -6.44
N CYS A 42 -5.92 31.17 -6.77
CA CYS A 42 -5.20 31.02 -8.02
C CYS A 42 -5.85 29.92 -8.86
N THR A 43 -6.14 30.22 -10.10
CA THR A 43 -6.63 29.19 -11.04
C THR A 43 -5.53 28.17 -11.27
N ARG A 44 -5.85 26.87 -11.20
CA ARG A 44 -4.94 25.80 -11.61
C ARG A 44 -4.51 26.01 -13.06
N LYS A 45 -3.26 25.72 -13.36
CA LYS A 45 -2.71 25.86 -14.73
C LYS A 45 -3.41 24.97 -15.73
N ASP A 46 -3.78 23.77 -15.29
CA ASP A 46 -4.44 22.71 -16.07
C ASP A 46 -5.98 22.73 -15.96
N ALA A 47 -6.55 23.70 -15.22
CA ALA A 47 -7.99 23.73 -14.97
C ALA A 47 -8.82 23.75 -16.26
N ARG A 48 -8.38 24.50 -17.27
CA ARG A 48 -9.09 24.62 -18.56
C ARG A 48 -9.10 23.28 -19.29
N GLU A 49 -7.95 22.61 -19.37
CA GLU A 49 -7.82 21.33 -20.05
C GLU A 49 -8.67 20.25 -19.38
N ILE A 50 -8.72 20.25 -18.04
CA ILE A 50 -9.53 19.31 -17.26
C ILE A 50 -11.03 19.54 -17.53
N VAL A 51 -11.53 20.77 -17.39
CA VAL A 51 -12.97 21.05 -17.52
C VAL A 51 -13.48 20.94 -18.95
N THR A 52 -12.61 21.08 -19.95
CA THR A 52 -12.96 20.91 -21.37
C THR A 52 -12.77 19.49 -21.87
N GLY A 53 -12.23 18.57 -21.04
CA GLY A 53 -11.91 17.20 -21.45
C GLY A 53 -10.69 17.09 -22.38
N ALA A 54 -9.89 18.15 -22.48
CA ALA A 54 -8.66 18.17 -23.29
C ALA A 54 -7.43 17.64 -22.53
N ALA A 55 -7.53 17.49 -21.21
CA ALA A 55 -6.45 16.90 -20.39
C ALA A 55 -6.23 15.44 -20.77
N VAL A 56 -4.97 15.07 -21.00
CA VAL A 56 -4.58 13.71 -21.37
C VAL A 56 -3.97 13.03 -20.13
N TYR A 57 -4.52 11.88 -19.74
CA TYR A 57 -4.06 11.06 -18.63
C TYR A 57 -3.43 9.78 -19.14
N THR A 58 -2.80 9.01 -18.26
CA THR A 58 -2.09 7.77 -18.62
C THR A 58 -2.97 6.79 -19.42
N ASP A 59 -4.23 6.65 -19.05
CA ASP A 59 -5.16 5.71 -19.72
C ASP A 59 -5.65 6.19 -21.11
N ASP A 60 -5.44 7.46 -21.42
CA ASP A 60 -5.81 8.03 -22.72
C ASP A 60 -4.78 7.73 -23.82
N TYR A 61 -3.56 7.35 -23.43
CA TYR A 61 -2.50 7.04 -24.38
C TYR A 61 -2.79 5.72 -25.12
N LYS A 62 -2.79 5.79 -26.43
CA LYS A 62 -2.94 4.64 -27.34
C LYS A 62 -1.73 4.58 -28.27
N MET A 63 -1.07 3.44 -28.33
CA MET A 63 0.11 3.22 -29.18
C MET A 63 -0.09 1.97 -30.04
N ASN A 64 0.51 1.99 -31.23
CA ASN A 64 0.49 0.81 -32.10
C ASN A 64 1.24 -0.35 -31.43
N GLY A 65 0.59 -1.52 -31.39
CA GLY A 65 1.14 -2.70 -30.74
C GLY A 65 1.05 -2.71 -29.22
N MET A 66 0.31 -1.75 -28.61
CA MET A 66 0.04 -1.77 -27.18
C MET A 66 -0.80 -3.01 -26.84
N ILE A 67 -0.43 -3.68 -25.75
CA ILE A 67 -1.21 -4.77 -25.15
C ILE A 67 -1.83 -4.30 -23.83
N TYR A 68 -2.92 -4.95 -23.45
CA TYR A 68 -3.65 -4.67 -22.23
C TYR A 68 -3.35 -5.74 -21.20
N GLY A 69 -3.38 -5.35 -19.93
CA GLY A 69 -3.19 -6.27 -18.81
C GLY A 69 -4.39 -6.28 -17.88
N ALA A 70 -4.73 -7.45 -17.36
CA ALA A 70 -5.74 -7.58 -16.32
C ALA A 70 -5.33 -8.65 -15.29
N VAL A 71 -5.93 -8.56 -14.10
CA VAL A 71 -5.57 -9.40 -12.95
C VAL A 71 -6.75 -10.27 -12.54
N LYS A 72 -6.57 -11.60 -12.52
CA LYS A 72 -7.49 -12.53 -11.86
C LYS A 72 -7.36 -12.35 -10.35
N LYS A 73 -8.48 -12.10 -9.68
CA LYS A 73 -8.54 -11.83 -8.25
C LYS A 73 -9.14 -13.01 -7.50
N SER A 74 -8.69 -13.24 -6.27
CA SER A 74 -9.24 -14.26 -5.39
C SER A 74 -10.64 -13.88 -4.88
N PRO A 75 -11.59 -14.80 -4.88
CA PRO A 75 -12.87 -14.64 -4.20
C PRO A 75 -12.80 -14.95 -2.69
N HIS A 76 -11.70 -15.57 -2.23
CA HIS A 76 -11.54 -16.05 -0.87
C HIS A 76 -10.67 -15.10 -0.03
N PRO A 77 -11.02 -14.90 1.25
CA PRO A 77 -10.26 -14.05 2.16
C PRO A 77 -8.96 -14.69 2.67
N ASN A 78 -8.89 -16.02 2.69
CA ASN A 78 -7.72 -16.80 3.07
C ASN A 78 -7.80 -18.18 2.43
N ALA A 79 -6.87 -18.50 1.55
CA ALA A 79 -6.84 -19.79 0.86
C ALA A 79 -5.47 -20.11 0.28
N ILE A 80 -5.20 -21.39 0.07
CA ILE A 80 -4.05 -21.87 -0.69
C ILE A 80 -4.52 -22.29 -2.08
N ILE A 81 -3.83 -21.81 -3.10
CA ILE A 81 -4.06 -22.24 -4.48
C ILE A 81 -3.49 -23.66 -4.65
N LYS A 82 -4.35 -24.61 -5.02
CA LYS A 82 -3.95 -26.01 -5.27
C LYS A 82 -3.52 -26.23 -6.72
N SER A 83 -4.31 -25.74 -7.64
CA SER A 83 -4.05 -25.92 -9.07
C SER A 83 -4.70 -24.81 -9.91
N PHE A 84 -4.20 -24.68 -11.15
CA PHE A 84 -4.76 -23.83 -12.18
C PHE A 84 -5.15 -24.68 -13.38
N ASN A 85 -6.30 -24.37 -14.01
CA ASN A 85 -6.58 -24.75 -15.37
C ASN A 85 -6.58 -23.49 -16.25
N LEU A 86 -5.53 -23.33 -17.05
CA LEU A 86 -5.26 -22.16 -17.87
C LEU A 86 -5.49 -22.41 -19.36
N GLU A 87 -5.82 -23.66 -19.77
CA GLU A 87 -5.85 -24.07 -21.17
C GLU A 87 -6.80 -23.23 -22.02
N LYS A 88 -8.02 -23.04 -21.54
CA LYS A 88 -9.03 -22.25 -22.24
C LYS A 88 -8.62 -20.78 -22.38
N ALA A 89 -8.06 -20.20 -21.30
CA ALA A 89 -7.59 -18.82 -21.32
C ALA A 89 -6.40 -18.61 -22.27
N LYS A 90 -5.44 -19.55 -22.25
CA LYS A 90 -4.27 -19.50 -23.15
C LYS A 90 -4.63 -19.73 -24.61
N ALA A 91 -5.70 -20.52 -24.89
CA ALA A 91 -6.16 -20.80 -26.25
C ALA A 91 -7.01 -19.68 -26.85
N LEU A 92 -7.47 -18.70 -26.04
CA LEU A 92 -8.31 -17.61 -26.52
C LEU A 92 -7.52 -16.72 -27.49
N GLN A 93 -8.08 -16.50 -28.68
CA GLN A 93 -7.43 -15.67 -29.70
C GLN A 93 -7.21 -14.25 -29.22
N GLY A 94 -6.00 -13.72 -29.36
CA GLY A 94 -5.61 -12.38 -28.93
C GLY A 94 -5.00 -12.35 -27.52
N VAL A 95 -5.02 -13.44 -26.77
CA VAL A 95 -4.27 -13.59 -25.52
C VAL A 95 -2.79 -13.74 -25.86
N ARG A 96 -1.95 -12.96 -25.21
CA ARG A 96 -0.49 -12.93 -25.40
C ARG A 96 0.26 -13.67 -24.30
N ALA A 97 -0.23 -13.56 -23.05
CA ALA A 97 0.33 -14.29 -21.93
C ALA A 97 -0.71 -14.49 -20.82
N VAL A 98 -0.59 -15.61 -20.11
CA VAL A 98 -1.25 -15.85 -18.83
C VAL A 98 -0.17 -16.32 -17.87
N LEU A 99 0.06 -15.58 -16.80
CA LEU A 99 1.14 -15.79 -15.85
C LEU A 99 0.58 -16.04 -14.46
N THR A 100 1.16 -17.01 -13.77
CA THR A 100 0.88 -17.36 -12.38
C THR A 100 2.07 -17.06 -11.48
N TYR A 101 1.95 -17.33 -10.18
CA TYR A 101 3.10 -17.19 -9.26
C TYR A 101 4.26 -18.14 -9.66
N GLU A 102 3.98 -19.30 -10.25
CA GLU A 102 5.00 -20.24 -10.71
C GLU A 102 5.83 -19.66 -11.86
N ASP A 103 5.14 -19.04 -12.83
CA ASP A 103 5.79 -18.41 -13.98
C ASP A 103 6.66 -17.22 -13.52
N LEU A 104 6.15 -16.36 -12.63
CA LEU A 104 6.91 -15.21 -12.12
C LEU A 104 8.12 -15.63 -11.29
N ASN A 105 7.99 -16.70 -10.49
CA ASN A 105 9.10 -17.27 -9.73
C ASN A 105 10.17 -17.84 -10.66
N ALA A 106 9.77 -18.58 -11.68
CA ALA A 106 10.69 -19.14 -12.67
C ALA A 106 11.45 -18.06 -13.45
N LEU A 107 10.79 -16.93 -13.73
CA LEU A 107 11.40 -15.76 -14.39
C LEU A 107 12.19 -14.86 -13.42
N ASN A 108 12.18 -15.14 -12.12
CA ASN A 108 12.72 -14.27 -11.06
C ASN A 108 12.13 -12.83 -11.10
N MET A 109 10.86 -12.72 -11.42
CA MET A 109 10.11 -11.47 -11.58
C MET A 109 8.97 -11.32 -10.56
N ASN A 110 9.06 -11.99 -9.42
CA ASN A 110 8.06 -11.95 -8.35
C ASN A 110 8.60 -11.22 -7.10
N PRO A 111 8.78 -9.88 -7.17
CA PRO A 111 9.35 -9.12 -6.07
C PRO A 111 8.42 -9.11 -4.87
N LEU A 112 9.01 -8.99 -3.68
CA LEU A 112 8.24 -8.74 -2.47
C LEU A 112 7.67 -7.33 -2.49
N MET A 113 6.39 -7.23 -2.19
CA MET A 113 5.62 -5.99 -2.14
C MET A 113 5.29 -5.63 -0.68
N GLY A 114 4.87 -4.38 -0.48
CA GLY A 114 4.51 -3.87 0.83
C GLY A 114 5.68 -3.18 1.55
N TRP A 115 5.40 -2.62 2.71
CA TRP A 115 6.41 -2.02 3.56
C TRP A 115 6.16 -2.44 5.03
N PRO A 116 7.07 -3.25 5.65
CA PRO A 116 8.24 -3.89 5.01
C PRO A 116 7.83 -4.82 3.85
N PRO A 117 8.74 -5.12 2.91
CA PRO A 117 8.46 -6.09 1.85
C PRO A 117 8.14 -7.46 2.46
N HIS A 118 6.94 -7.97 2.27
CA HIS A 118 6.47 -9.18 2.97
C HIS A 118 5.64 -10.12 2.12
N LYS A 119 5.11 -9.66 0.99
CA LYS A 119 4.26 -10.46 0.10
C LYS A 119 4.78 -10.42 -1.33
N PRO A 120 4.95 -11.57 -2.01
CA PRO A 120 5.22 -11.59 -3.44
C PRO A 120 4.08 -10.92 -4.23
N LEU A 121 4.37 -10.45 -5.44
CA LEU A 121 3.34 -9.88 -6.34
C LEU A 121 2.22 -10.89 -6.58
N LEU A 122 2.57 -12.13 -6.92
CA LEU A 122 1.66 -13.29 -6.95
C LEU A 122 2.15 -14.33 -5.96
N ASP A 123 1.23 -14.94 -5.21
CA ASP A 123 1.56 -15.92 -4.21
C ASP A 123 0.61 -17.13 -4.31
N LYS A 124 1.11 -18.28 -3.90
CA LYS A 124 0.31 -19.48 -3.70
C LYS A 124 -0.74 -19.29 -2.59
N HIS A 125 -0.41 -18.49 -1.57
CA HIS A 125 -1.28 -18.16 -0.46
C HIS A 125 -1.98 -16.82 -0.73
N VAL A 126 -3.29 -16.84 -0.95
CA VAL A 126 -4.13 -15.65 -1.02
C VAL A 126 -4.63 -15.27 0.37
N ARG A 127 -4.55 -13.99 0.71
CA ARG A 127 -4.74 -13.50 2.10
C ARG A 127 -5.87 -12.50 2.27
N TYR A 128 -6.52 -12.10 1.19
CA TYR A 128 -7.70 -11.22 1.22
C TYR A 128 -8.54 -11.39 -0.04
N VAL A 129 -9.81 -11.03 0.04
CA VAL A 129 -10.69 -10.99 -1.14
C VAL A 129 -10.16 -9.92 -2.11
N GLY A 130 -9.96 -10.32 -3.36
CA GLY A 130 -9.35 -9.44 -4.37
C GLY A 130 -7.83 -9.55 -4.49
N ASP A 131 -7.20 -10.45 -3.73
CA ASP A 131 -5.78 -10.76 -3.87
C ASP A 131 -5.43 -11.25 -5.28
N ALA A 132 -4.27 -10.85 -5.80
CA ALA A 132 -3.85 -11.20 -7.16
C ALA A 132 -3.51 -12.70 -7.25
N VAL A 133 -4.07 -13.37 -8.24
CA VAL A 133 -3.94 -14.82 -8.45
C VAL A 133 -3.23 -15.15 -9.75
N ALA A 134 -3.57 -14.45 -10.83
CA ALA A 134 -2.95 -14.60 -12.14
C ALA A 134 -3.00 -13.28 -12.91
N LEU A 135 -2.07 -13.11 -13.85
CA LEU A 135 -2.00 -11.96 -14.74
C LEU A 135 -2.32 -12.42 -16.17
N VAL A 136 -3.09 -11.63 -16.89
CA VAL A 136 -3.40 -11.85 -18.30
C VAL A 136 -2.93 -10.65 -19.10
N ALA A 137 -2.31 -10.89 -20.24
CA ALA A 137 -1.99 -9.88 -21.23
C ALA A 137 -2.64 -10.27 -22.58
N ALA A 138 -3.33 -9.32 -23.21
CA ALA A 138 -4.01 -9.55 -24.49
C ALA A 138 -4.04 -8.28 -25.36
N ASP A 139 -4.54 -8.44 -26.60
CA ASP A 139 -4.60 -7.37 -27.59
C ASP A 139 -5.64 -6.29 -27.24
N THR A 140 -6.68 -6.65 -26.48
CA THR A 140 -7.68 -5.72 -25.97
C THR A 140 -8.06 -6.02 -24.53
N LEU A 141 -8.67 -5.06 -23.85
CA LEU A 141 -9.14 -5.23 -22.47
C LEU A 141 -10.32 -6.23 -22.38
N GLU A 142 -11.17 -6.27 -23.41
CA GLU A 142 -12.29 -7.21 -23.49
C GLU A 142 -11.77 -8.64 -23.52
N ILE A 143 -10.74 -8.93 -24.34
CA ILE A 143 -10.10 -10.25 -24.41
C ILE A 143 -9.43 -10.60 -23.08
N CYS A 144 -8.80 -9.63 -22.39
CA CYS A 144 -8.26 -9.85 -21.05
C CYS A 144 -9.34 -10.30 -20.06
N ASN A 145 -10.48 -9.60 -20.05
CA ASN A 145 -11.58 -9.90 -19.15
C ASN A 145 -12.21 -11.27 -19.45
N GLU A 146 -12.41 -11.60 -20.72
CA GLU A 146 -12.88 -12.94 -21.13
C GLU A 146 -11.89 -14.02 -20.71
N ALA A 147 -10.60 -13.81 -20.92
CA ALA A 147 -9.58 -14.77 -20.50
C ALA A 147 -9.55 -14.98 -18.97
N ILE A 148 -9.75 -13.91 -18.19
CA ILE A 148 -9.85 -13.99 -16.71
C ILE A 148 -11.00 -14.91 -16.30
N GLU A 149 -12.16 -14.83 -16.94
CA GLU A 149 -13.31 -15.69 -16.62
C GLU A 149 -13.05 -17.16 -16.99
N LEU A 150 -12.22 -17.42 -18.00
CA LEU A 150 -11.83 -18.76 -18.41
C LEU A 150 -10.75 -19.41 -17.52
N ILE A 151 -10.09 -18.64 -16.65
CA ILE A 151 -9.14 -19.19 -15.68
C ILE A 151 -9.89 -19.86 -14.54
N GLU A 152 -9.76 -21.19 -14.44
CA GLU A 152 -10.30 -21.98 -13.34
C GLU A 152 -9.20 -22.17 -12.28
N VAL A 153 -9.53 -21.96 -11.01
CA VAL A 153 -8.58 -22.08 -9.89
C VAL A 153 -9.18 -22.93 -8.81
N GLU A 154 -8.45 -23.93 -8.37
CA GLU A 154 -8.82 -24.78 -7.25
C GLU A 154 -8.20 -24.24 -5.97
N TYR A 155 -9.02 -23.99 -4.96
CA TYR A 155 -8.58 -23.42 -3.69
C TYR A 155 -8.82 -24.40 -2.52
N GLU A 156 -7.89 -24.44 -1.61
CA GLU A 156 -8.11 -24.91 -0.25
C GLU A 156 -8.43 -23.71 0.62
N VAL A 157 -9.70 -23.53 0.96
CA VAL A 157 -10.14 -22.40 1.78
C VAL A 157 -9.72 -22.59 3.23
N LEU A 158 -9.09 -21.58 3.81
CA LEU A 158 -8.61 -21.57 5.18
C LEU A 158 -9.48 -20.66 6.07
N PRO A 159 -9.43 -20.85 7.41
CA PRO A 159 -10.02 -19.90 8.33
C PRO A 159 -9.47 -18.49 8.11
N ALA A 160 -10.34 -17.50 8.18
CA ALA A 160 -9.97 -16.10 7.94
C ALA A 160 -10.24 -15.23 9.15
N VAL A 161 -9.53 -14.10 9.23
CA VAL A 161 -9.77 -13.04 10.21
C VAL A 161 -10.33 -11.81 9.48
N TYR A 162 -11.31 -11.16 10.10
CA TYR A 162 -12.05 -10.06 9.49
C TYR A 162 -11.91 -8.75 10.28
N ASP A 163 -11.24 -8.79 11.42
CA ASP A 163 -10.98 -7.60 12.24
C ASP A 163 -9.63 -7.69 12.95
N ALA A 164 -9.06 -6.54 13.27
CA ALA A 164 -7.76 -6.42 13.90
C ALA A 164 -7.69 -7.07 15.28
N TYR A 165 -8.75 -6.95 16.09
CA TYR A 165 -8.72 -7.49 17.45
C TYR A 165 -8.76 -9.02 17.45
N SER A 166 -9.52 -9.62 16.55
CA SER A 166 -9.55 -11.08 16.38
C SER A 166 -8.23 -11.62 15.85
N SER A 167 -7.51 -10.85 15.03
CA SER A 167 -6.22 -11.26 14.47
C SER A 167 -5.08 -11.30 15.50
N LEU A 168 -5.24 -10.58 16.62
CA LEU A 168 -4.26 -10.53 17.71
C LEU A 168 -4.43 -11.62 18.76
N LYS A 169 -5.53 -12.38 18.70
CA LYS A 169 -5.81 -13.42 19.69
C LYS A 169 -4.92 -14.64 19.49
N ASP A 170 -4.59 -15.31 20.60
CA ASP A 170 -3.92 -16.61 20.56
C ASP A 170 -4.70 -17.60 19.70
N GLY A 171 -4.00 -18.30 18.80
CA GLY A 171 -4.61 -19.24 17.86
C GLY A 171 -5.34 -18.62 16.67
N ALA A 172 -5.27 -17.30 16.48
CA ALA A 172 -5.78 -16.68 15.26
C ALA A 172 -5.04 -17.21 14.02
N PRO A 173 -5.73 -17.35 12.86
CA PRO A 173 -5.10 -17.73 11.62
C PRO A 173 -3.95 -16.78 11.28
N GLN A 174 -2.76 -17.34 11.05
CA GLN A 174 -1.55 -16.59 10.72
C GLN A 174 -1.55 -16.29 9.21
N LEU A 175 -1.54 -15.00 8.84
CA LEU A 175 -1.53 -14.56 7.44
C LEU A 175 -0.11 -14.49 6.85
N TYR A 176 0.86 -14.09 7.67
CA TYR A 176 2.28 -14.01 7.28
C TYR A 176 3.13 -14.67 8.35
N GLU A 177 3.85 -15.71 7.99
CA GLU A 177 4.66 -16.50 8.92
C GLU A 177 5.75 -15.70 9.63
N GLN A 178 6.24 -14.64 8.98
CA GLN A 178 7.28 -13.77 9.52
C GLN A 178 6.80 -12.75 10.55
N PHE A 179 5.49 -12.59 10.73
CA PHE A 179 4.92 -11.62 11.66
C PHE A 179 4.23 -12.31 12.83
N ASP A 180 4.68 -12.04 14.03
CA ASP A 180 4.06 -12.55 15.24
C ASP A 180 2.66 -11.96 15.43
N HIS A 181 1.66 -12.81 15.74
CA HIS A 181 0.26 -12.41 15.96
C HIS A 181 -0.32 -11.51 14.85
N ASN A 182 0.11 -11.71 13.58
CA ASN A 182 -0.26 -10.86 12.45
C ASN A 182 0.11 -9.37 12.60
N ILE A 183 1.04 -9.04 13.49
CA ILE A 183 1.51 -7.67 13.70
C ILE A 183 2.60 -7.35 12.68
N CYS A 184 2.26 -6.53 11.70
CA CYS A 184 3.27 -5.97 10.80
C CYS A 184 4.01 -4.84 11.53
N PRO A 185 5.36 -4.88 11.66
CA PRO A 185 6.09 -3.79 12.28
C PRO A 185 5.81 -2.47 11.59
N GLY A 186 5.58 -1.42 12.36
CA GLY A 186 5.25 -0.09 11.85
C GLY A 186 6.40 0.49 11.03
N GLY A 187 6.08 1.29 10.00
CA GLY A 187 7.08 1.87 9.11
C GLY A 187 8.14 2.74 9.82
N LEU A 188 7.84 3.29 11.01
CA LEU A 188 8.79 4.07 11.82
C LEU A 188 9.85 3.18 12.49
N GLU A 189 9.52 1.94 12.85
CA GLU A 189 10.48 0.97 13.41
C GLU A 189 11.48 0.47 12.35
N LEU A 190 11.14 0.60 11.08
CA LEU A 190 11.96 0.18 9.96
C LEU A 190 12.85 1.31 9.41
N MET A 191 12.61 2.55 9.80
CA MET A 191 13.49 3.67 9.44
C MET A 191 14.74 3.63 10.32
N GLN A 192 15.74 2.89 9.85
CA GLN A 192 17.10 2.93 10.41
C GLN A 192 17.87 4.06 9.72
N LEU A 193 18.17 5.11 10.46
CA LEU A 193 19.24 6.05 10.10
C LEU A 193 20.47 5.67 10.96
N ASP A 194 21.60 5.44 10.31
CA ASP A 194 22.86 5.07 10.94
C ASP A 194 22.80 3.79 11.82
N GLY A 195 21.97 2.80 11.43
CA GLY A 195 21.84 1.54 12.15
C GLY A 195 21.07 1.63 13.48
N LYS A 196 20.41 2.75 13.76
CA LYS A 196 19.61 2.94 14.98
C LYS A 196 18.13 3.11 14.60
N PHE A 197 17.26 2.46 15.37
CA PHE A 197 15.83 2.70 15.29
C PHE A 197 15.48 4.07 15.87
N TRP A 198 14.71 4.85 15.13
CA TRP A 198 14.23 6.13 15.60
C TRP A 198 12.86 5.93 16.26
N HIS A 199 12.85 6.00 17.60
CA HIS A 199 11.61 6.07 18.35
C HIS A 199 11.38 7.51 18.79
N LEU A 200 10.33 8.13 18.26
CA LEU A 200 9.87 9.41 18.78
C LEU A 200 8.88 9.14 19.92
N VAL A 201 9.39 9.08 21.14
CA VAL A 201 8.56 8.92 22.35
C VAL A 201 8.39 10.26 23.03
N ARG A 202 7.15 10.69 23.23
CA ARG A 202 6.81 11.88 24.00
C ARG A 202 5.82 11.53 25.09
N GLY A 203 6.26 11.60 26.34
CA GLY A 203 5.47 11.22 27.52
C GLY A 203 5.47 9.71 27.77
N ASP A 204 4.64 9.29 28.66
CA ASP A 204 4.43 7.90 29.06
C ASP A 204 2.98 7.52 28.70
N VAL A 205 2.82 6.70 27.67
CA VAL A 205 1.52 6.31 27.13
C VAL A 205 0.77 5.44 28.12
N ASP A 206 1.47 4.46 28.73
CA ASP A 206 0.84 3.53 29.67
C ASP A 206 0.38 4.23 30.93
N LYS A 207 1.18 5.15 31.45
CA LYS A 207 0.80 6.01 32.56
C LYS A 207 -0.39 6.89 32.21
N SER A 208 -0.43 7.45 30.99
CA SER A 208 -1.52 8.31 30.53
C SER A 208 -2.85 7.56 30.39
N PHE A 209 -2.81 6.29 29.98
CA PHE A 209 -4.00 5.43 29.93
C PHE A 209 -4.42 4.92 31.31
N ALA A 210 -3.47 4.68 32.22
CA ALA A 210 -3.77 4.25 33.60
C ALA A 210 -4.32 5.39 34.46
N GLU A 211 -3.81 6.61 34.30
CA GLU A 211 -4.33 7.82 34.90
C GLU A 211 -5.51 8.26 34.02
N LYS A 212 -6.76 8.12 34.53
CA LYS A 212 -7.97 8.57 33.82
C LYS A 212 -7.75 9.98 33.27
N CYS A 213 -7.48 10.09 31.95
CA CYS A 213 -7.50 11.39 31.29
C CYS A 213 -8.93 11.92 31.42
N ALA A 214 -9.11 12.93 32.26
CA ALA A 214 -10.37 13.69 32.29
C ALA A 214 -10.45 14.47 30.97
N TYR A 215 -11.43 14.15 30.16
CA TYR A 215 -11.95 15.01 29.11
C TYR A 215 -12.99 15.95 29.72
#